data_adf7450881a894a5903781fe40496718
#
_entry.id   adf7450881a894a5903781fe40496718
#
_cell.length_a   1.000
_cell.length_b   1.000
_cell.length_c   1.000
_cell.angle_alpha   90.00
_cell.angle_beta   90.00
_cell.angle_gamma   90.00
#
_symmetry.space_group_name_H-M   'P 1'
#
loop_
_entity.id
_entity.type
_entity.pdbx_description
1 polymer ?
#
loop_
_entity_poly.entity_id
_entity_poly.type
_entity_poly.pdbx_seq_one_letter_code
_entity_poly.pdbx_strand_id
1 'polypeptide(L)' 'MSIDKKQREKLERLGEHIKTLRKEKGLTLKELSHSINKDPQSIHRLEKGQVNPSYLYLVDLCIGLNIN' A
#
# COMPACT_ATOMS: atom_id res chain seq x y z
N MET A 1 13.05 10.64 11.03
CA MET A 1 13.46 9.47 11.84
C MET A 1 13.64 8.28 10.94
N SER A 2 14.76 7.61 11.04
CA SER A 2 15.02 6.46 10.19
C SER A 2 14.27 5.22 10.71
N ILE A 3 13.83 4.40 9.78
CA ILE A 3 13.16 3.14 10.07
C ILE A 3 14.24 2.09 10.32
N ASP A 4 14.19 1.37 11.44
CA ASP A 4 15.17 0.34 11.71
C ASP A 4 14.94 -0.89 10.82
N LYS A 5 15.89 -1.81 10.82
CA LYS A 5 15.87 -2.97 9.92
C LYS A 5 14.64 -3.84 10.12
N LYS A 6 14.25 -4.09 11.38
CA LYS A 6 13.09 -4.94 11.67
C LYS A 6 11.79 -4.27 11.22
N GLN A 7 11.68 -2.96 11.44
CA GLN A 7 10.52 -2.21 10.98
C GLN A 7 10.44 -2.19 9.46
N ARG A 8 11.59 -2.02 8.79
CA ARG A 8 11.65 -2.04 7.34
C ARG A 8 11.18 -3.38 6.78
N GLU A 9 11.60 -4.47 7.37
CA GLU A 9 11.18 -5.80 6.93
C GLU A 9 9.66 -5.98 7.04
N LYS A 10 9.06 -5.47 8.12
CA LYS A 10 7.62 -5.51 8.31
C LYS A 10 6.90 -4.67 7.26
N LEU A 11 7.44 -3.49 6.98
CA LEU A 11 6.85 -2.60 5.98
C LEU A 11 6.97 -3.17 4.58
N GLU A 12 8.09 -3.81 4.27
CA GLU A 12 8.29 -4.47 2.98
C GLU A 12 7.30 -5.62 2.80
N ARG A 13 7.06 -6.38 3.86
CA ARG A 13 6.08 -7.48 3.84
C ARG A 13 4.67 -6.96 3.62
N LEU A 14 4.31 -5.90 4.33
CA LEU A 14 3.01 -5.25 4.15
C LEU A 14 2.86 -4.76 2.72
N GLY A 15 3.89 -4.07 2.22
CA GLY A 15 3.87 -3.53 0.86
C GLY A 15 3.73 -4.60 -0.19
N GLU A 16 4.47 -5.70 -0.04
CA GLU A 16 4.39 -6.83 -0.97
C GLU A 16 3.00 -7.46 -0.95
N HIS A 17 2.41 -7.55 0.23
CA HIS A 17 1.05 -8.09 0.38
C HIS A 17 0.03 -7.21 -0.34
N ILE A 18 0.13 -5.90 -0.17
CA ILE A 18 -0.75 -4.95 -0.85
C ILE A 18 -0.60 -5.05 -2.37
N LYS A 19 0.65 -5.12 -2.83
CA LYS A 19 0.93 -5.25 -4.26
C LYS A 19 0.31 -6.52 -4.85
N THR A 20 0.45 -7.64 -4.14
CA THR A 20 -0.11 -8.92 -4.55
C THR A 20 -1.63 -8.84 -4.65
N LEU A 21 -2.28 -8.28 -3.63
CA LEU A 21 -3.73 -8.11 -3.64
C LEU A 21 -4.18 -7.21 -4.79
N ARG A 22 -3.46 -6.11 -5.02
CA ARG A 22 -3.78 -5.21 -6.12
C ARG A 22 -3.73 -5.93 -7.46
N LYS A 23 -2.66 -6.70 -7.69
CA LYS A 23 -2.49 -7.43 -8.95
C LYS A 23 -3.53 -8.53 -9.10
N GLU A 24 -3.88 -9.20 -8.02
CA GLU A 24 -4.95 -10.20 -8.04
C GLU A 24 -6.29 -9.60 -8.42
N LYS A 25 -6.52 -8.34 -8.05
CA LYS A 25 -7.74 -7.62 -8.43
C LYS A 25 -7.63 -7.02 -9.83
N GLY A 26 -6.49 -7.18 -10.52
CA GLY A 26 -6.30 -6.65 -11.86
C GLY A 26 -6.17 -5.15 -11.92
N LEU A 27 -5.72 -4.51 -10.85
CA LEU A 27 -5.65 -3.05 -10.77
C LEU A 27 -4.23 -2.54 -10.99
N THR A 28 -4.10 -1.48 -11.77
CA THR A 28 -2.84 -0.73 -11.85
C THR A 28 -2.73 0.18 -10.63
N LEU A 29 -1.52 0.70 -10.39
CA LEU A 29 -1.32 1.69 -9.33
C LEU A 29 -2.24 2.90 -9.56
N LYS A 30 -2.34 3.34 -10.79
CA LYS A 30 -3.18 4.49 -11.15
C LYS A 30 -4.64 4.22 -10.85
N GLU A 31 -5.12 3.04 -11.22
CA GLU A 31 -6.51 2.67 -10.98
C GLU A 31 -6.84 2.60 -9.48
N LEU A 32 -5.96 1.97 -8.70
CA LEU A 32 -6.17 1.88 -7.27
C LEU A 32 -6.12 3.26 -6.62
N SER A 33 -5.13 4.07 -6.98
CA SER A 33 -4.97 5.41 -6.40
C SER A 33 -6.18 6.29 -6.72
N HIS A 34 -6.68 6.20 -7.95
CA HIS A 34 -7.85 6.97 -8.36
C HIS A 34 -9.09 6.57 -7.56
N SER A 35 -9.28 5.27 -7.32
CA SER A 35 -10.47 4.78 -6.61
C SER A 35 -10.52 5.22 -5.15
N ILE A 36 -9.37 5.51 -4.54
CA ILE A 36 -9.31 5.93 -3.13
C ILE A 36 -8.82 7.36 -2.97
N ASN A 37 -8.74 8.09 -4.08
CA ASN A 37 -8.33 9.50 -4.09
C ASN A 37 -6.95 9.71 -3.46
N LYS A 38 -5.99 8.87 -3.85
CA LYS A 38 -4.60 8.96 -3.40
C LYS A 38 -3.69 9.14 -4.61
N ASP A 39 -2.45 9.52 -4.34
CA ASP A 39 -1.41 9.65 -5.36
C ASP A 39 -0.81 8.28 -5.67
N PRO A 40 -0.69 7.89 -6.96
CA PRO A 40 -0.04 6.62 -7.31
C PRO A 40 1.37 6.47 -6.73
N GLN A 41 2.12 7.56 -6.64
CA GLN A 41 3.47 7.55 -6.06
C GLN A 41 3.45 7.10 -4.59
N SER A 42 2.46 7.56 -3.83
CA SER A 42 2.37 7.20 -2.42
C SER A 42 2.08 5.70 -2.25
N ILE A 43 1.22 5.14 -3.09
CA ILE A 43 0.94 3.71 -3.05
C ILE A 43 2.18 2.91 -3.47
N HIS A 44 2.89 3.39 -4.51
CA HIS A 44 4.12 2.74 -4.97
C HIS A 44 5.16 2.65 -3.86
N ARG A 45 5.37 3.75 -3.12
CA ARG A 45 6.31 3.77 -2.00
C ARG A 45 5.87 2.82 -0.88
N LEU A 46 4.57 2.77 -0.62
CA LEU A 46 4.03 1.85 0.37
C LEU A 46 4.30 0.40 -0.04
N GLU A 47 4.08 0.07 -1.30
CA GLU A 47 4.31 -1.28 -1.81
C GLU A 47 5.79 -1.67 -1.74
N LYS A 48 6.68 -0.68 -1.76
CA LYS A 48 8.13 -0.93 -1.62
C LYS A 48 8.61 -0.94 -0.17
N GLY A 49 7.71 -0.71 0.78
CA GLY A 49 8.09 -0.69 2.19
C GLY A 49 8.84 0.55 2.61
N GLN A 50 8.70 1.63 1.86
CA GLN A 50 9.45 2.87 2.08
C GLN A 50 8.74 3.85 3.01
N VAL A 51 7.51 3.56 3.39
CA VAL A 51 6.73 4.43 4.28
C VAL A 51 5.99 3.58 5.29
N ASN A 52 5.66 4.20 6.42
CA ASN A 52 4.81 3.59 7.44
C ASN A 52 3.43 4.22 7.30
N PRO A 53 2.48 3.55 6.65
CA PRO A 53 1.18 4.15 6.40
C PRO A 53 0.39 4.29 7.69
N SER A 54 -0.48 5.31 7.73
CA SER A 54 -1.40 5.46 8.84
C SER A 54 -2.48 4.37 8.77
N TYR A 55 -3.13 4.14 9.90
CA TYR A 55 -4.25 3.21 9.96
C TYR A 55 -5.34 3.60 8.96
N LEU A 56 -5.67 4.89 8.89
CA LEU A 56 -6.71 5.35 7.96
C LEU A 56 -6.33 5.12 6.50
N TYR A 57 -5.05 5.30 6.17
CA TYR A 57 -4.58 5.01 4.81
C TYR A 57 -4.78 3.52 4.48
N LEU A 58 -4.47 2.65 5.44
CA LEU A 58 -4.67 1.21 5.25
C LEU A 58 -6.15 0.86 5.07
N VAL A 59 -7.03 1.52 5.82
CA VAL A 59 -8.47 1.34 5.67
C VAL A 59 -8.91 1.73 4.26
N ASP A 60 -8.42 2.87 3.77
CA ASP A 60 -8.73 3.32 2.40
C ASP A 60 -8.25 2.31 1.36
N LEU A 61 -7.06 1.75 1.55
CA LEU A 61 -6.55 0.71 0.65
C LEU A 61 -7.46 -0.52 0.65
N CYS A 62 -7.90 -0.94 1.82
CA CYS A 62 -8.81 -2.09 1.92
C CYS A 62 -10.12 -1.82 1.17
N ILE A 63 -10.65 -0.61 1.28
CA ILE A 63 -11.84 -0.21 0.56
C ILE A 63 -11.59 -0.27 -0.95
N GLY A 64 -10.48 0.30 -1.41
CA GLY A 64 -10.13 0.33 -2.83
C GLY A 64 -9.88 -1.06 -3.41
N LEU A 65 -9.34 -1.96 -2.59
CA LEU A 65 -9.09 -3.35 -2.97
C LEU A 65 -10.32 -4.24 -2.75
N ASN A 66 -11.39 -3.68 -2.21
CA ASN A 66 -12.63 -4.40 -1.92
C ASN A 66 -12.41 -5.58 -0.97
N ILE A 67 -11.64 -5.34 0.08
CA ILE A 67 -11.33 -6.32 1.12
C ILE A 67 -12.08 -5.92 2.38
N ASN A 68 -12.71 -6.88 3.01
CA ASN A 68 -13.42 -6.65 4.27
C ASN A 68 -12.53 -6.88 5.47
#